data_1f86851e8f5aedd3529aa8ce21de31fc
#
_entry.id   1f86851e8f5aedd3529aa8ce21de31fc
#
_cell.length_a   1.000
_cell.length_b   1.000
_cell.length_c   1.000
_cell.angle_alpha   90.00
_cell.angle_beta   90.00
_cell.angle_gamma   90.00
#
_symmetry.space_group_name_H-M   'P 1'
#
loop_
_entity.id
_entity.type
_entity.pdbx_description
1 polymer ?
#
loop_
_entity_poly.entity_id
_entity_poly.type
_entity_poly.pdbx_seq_one_letter_code
_entity_poly.pdbx_strand_id
1 'polypeptide(L)' 'MSRKSKKKNPKFYDEETLLGMVQEGKAGFRFYVTHLTKELRDEYFAFIEARNLHDSNTAAEEFIAYKDEQLLAAIEEGNV' A
#
# COMPACT_ATOMS: atom_id res chain seq x y z
N MET A 1 -22.42 -16.94 -11.11
CA MET A 1 -22.11 -16.89 -10.82
C MET A 1 -21.22 -16.42 -10.91
N SER A 2 -20.97 -15.95 -11.19
CA SER A 2 -20.17 -15.54 -11.24
C SER A 2 -19.46 -15.25 -10.48
N ARG A 3 -19.69 -14.99 -9.88
CA ARG A 3 -19.17 -14.81 -8.95
C ARG A 3 -18.01 -15.41 -8.82
N LYS A 4 -17.81 -16.24 -9.12
CA LYS A 4 -16.84 -16.97 -8.98
C LYS A 4 -15.68 -16.36 -9.40
N SER A 5 -15.72 -15.67 -10.25
CA SER A 5 -14.55 -15.17 -10.68
C SER A 5 -13.94 -14.42 -9.66
N LYS A 6 -14.66 -13.81 -8.89
CA LYS A 6 -14.10 -13.12 -7.98
C LYS A 6 -13.36 -13.84 -7.11
N LYS A 7 -13.58 -14.97 -6.96
CA LYS A 7 -12.93 -15.60 -6.05
C LYS A 7 -11.58 -15.84 -6.43
N LYS A 8 -11.23 -15.97 -7.54
CA LYS A 8 -9.95 -16.21 -7.78
C LYS A 8 -9.23 -14.99 -7.75
N ASN A 9 -9.77 -13.91 -7.68
CA ASN A 9 -9.08 -12.74 -7.59
C ASN A 9 -8.46 -12.52 -6.30
N PRO A 10 -7.28 -12.04 -6.19
CA PRO A 10 -6.69 -11.69 -4.95
C PRO A 10 -7.56 -10.65 -4.41
N LYS A 11 -7.47 -10.32 -3.21
CA LYS A 11 -8.30 -9.38 -2.65
C LYS A 11 -7.76 -8.03 -2.80
N PHE A 12 -7.54 -7.56 -3.97
CA PHE A 12 -7.07 -6.19 -4.20
C PHE A 12 -8.28 -5.30 -4.44
N TYR A 13 -8.19 -4.07 -3.96
CA TYR A 13 -9.27 -3.11 -4.06
C TYR A 13 -8.75 -1.88 -4.78
N ASP A 14 -9.63 -1.05 -5.33
CA ASP A 14 -9.16 0.16 -5.96
C ASP A 14 -8.86 1.20 -4.90
N GLU A 15 -8.09 2.21 -5.29
CA GLU A 15 -7.59 3.18 -4.35
C GLU A 15 -8.71 3.93 -3.66
N GLU A 16 -9.72 4.30 -4.41
CA GLU A 16 -10.82 5.06 -3.83
C GLU A 16 -11.50 4.27 -2.73
N THR A 17 -11.74 2.98 -2.96
CA THR A 17 -12.37 2.15 -1.96
C THR A 17 -11.50 2.05 -0.72
N LEU A 18 -10.20 1.84 -0.89
CA LEU A 18 -9.31 1.70 0.24
C LEU A 18 -9.18 3.00 1.02
N LEU A 19 -9.11 4.13 0.33
CA LEU A 19 -9.04 5.39 1.02
C LEU A 19 -10.29 5.64 1.84
N GLY A 20 -11.44 5.27 1.31
CA GLY A 20 -12.68 5.43 2.06
C GLY A 20 -12.67 4.56 3.30
N MET A 21 -12.15 3.32 3.20
CA MET A 21 -12.10 2.45 4.35
C MET A 21 -11.17 2.99 5.41
N VAL A 22 -10.04 3.56 5.01
CA VAL A 22 -9.10 4.12 5.97
C VAL A 22 -9.72 5.33 6.65
N GLN A 23 -10.40 6.18 5.89
CA GLN A 23 -11.00 7.37 6.46
C GLN A 23 -12.11 7.03 7.42
N GLU A 24 -12.82 5.93 7.18
CA GLU A 24 -13.89 5.55 8.06
C GLU A 24 -13.41 4.70 9.22
N GLY A 25 -12.13 4.40 9.28
CA GLY A 25 -11.62 3.61 10.38
C GLY A 25 -11.81 2.13 10.22
N LYS A 26 -12.21 1.68 9.04
CA LYS A 26 -12.44 0.27 8.81
C LYS A 26 -11.19 -0.46 8.40
N ALA A 27 -10.16 0.25 7.99
CA ALA A 27 -8.91 -0.36 7.59
C ALA A 27 -7.76 0.53 8.00
N GLY A 28 -6.62 -0.06 8.29
CA GLY A 28 -5.44 0.70 8.61
C GLY A 28 -4.55 0.82 7.41
N PHE A 29 -3.40 1.45 7.59
CA PHE A 29 -2.50 1.67 6.47
C PHE A 29 -1.87 0.36 6.01
N ARG A 30 -1.69 -0.62 6.91
CA ARG A 30 -1.16 -1.90 6.48
C ARG A 30 -2.14 -2.56 5.50
N PHE A 31 -3.43 -2.49 5.79
CA PHE A 31 -4.42 -3.05 4.89
C PHE A 31 -4.35 -2.32 3.56
N TYR A 32 -4.20 -1.00 3.59
CA TYR A 32 -4.15 -0.21 2.37
C TYR A 32 -2.97 -0.65 1.50
N VAL A 33 -1.77 -0.72 2.06
CA VAL A 33 -0.60 -1.01 1.23
C VAL A 33 -0.56 -2.45 0.79
N THR A 34 -1.24 -3.37 1.48
CA THR A 34 -1.18 -4.76 1.10
C THR A 34 -2.35 -5.17 0.22
N HIS A 35 -3.34 -4.31 0.04
CA HIS A 35 -4.52 -4.67 -0.75
C HIS A 35 -4.80 -3.73 -1.90
N LEU A 36 -3.89 -2.82 -2.21
CA LEU A 36 -4.11 -1.93 -3.34
C LEU A 36 -3.63 -2.58 -4.63
N THR A 37 -2.36 -2.94 -4.71
CA THR A 37 -1.85 -3.65 -5.86
C THR A 37 -0.82 -4.65 -5.40
N LYS A 38 -0.55 -5.64 -6.24
CA LYS A 38 0.44 -6.62 -5.91
C LYS A 38 1.81 -5.98 -5.84
N GLU A 39 2.09 -5.07 -6.75
CA GLU A 39 3.39 -4.41 -6.77
C GLU A 39 3.62 -3.62 -5.50
N LEU A 40 2.62 -2.89 -5.04
CA LEU A 40 2.80 -2.09 -3.84
C LEU A 40 2.96 -3.01 -2.63
N ARG A 41 2.20 -4.09 -2.58
CA ARG A 41 2.32 -5.03 -1.47
C ARG A 41 3.71 -5.63 -1.43
N ASP A 42 4.27 -6.02 -2.59
CA ASP A 42 5.58 -6.62 -2.63
C ASP A 42 6.64 -5.60 -2.23
N GLU A 43 6.47 -4.35 -2.62
CA GLU A 43 7.41 -3.30 -2.22
C GLU A 43 7.36 -3.07 -0.71
N TYR A 44 6.17 -3.13 -0.14
CA TYR A 44 6.04 -2.95 1.29
C TYR A 44 6.77 -4.06 2.04
N PHE A 45 6.59 -5.31 1.61
CA PHE A 45 7.25 -6.39 2.30
C PHE A 45 8.76 -6.31 2.14
N ALA A 46 9.25 -5.89 0.98
CA ALA A 46 10.67 -5.70 0.78
C ALA A 46 11.19 -4.57 1.69
N PHE A 47 10.38 -3.52 1.84
CA PHE A 47 10.78 -2.38 2.65
C PHE A 47 10.93 -2.79 4.12
N ILE A 48 9.95 -3.51 4.67
CA ILE A 48 10.04 -3.87 6.07
C ILE A 48 11.12 -4.92 6.28
N GLU A 49 11.35 -5.78 5.31
CA GLU A 49 12.37 -6.77 5.45
C GLU A 49 13.75 -6.11 5.44
N ALA A 50 13.97 -5.17 4.53
CA ALA A 50 15.25 -4.50 4.45
C ALA A 50 15.54 -3.68 5.69
N ARG A 51 14.50 -3.17 6.35
CA ARG A 51 14.70 -2.35 7.52
C ARG A 51 14.48 -3.11 8.81
N ASN A 52 14.17 -4.40 8.71
CA ASN A 52 13.95 -5.22 9.89
C ASN A 52 12.78 -4.69 10.71
N LEU A 53 11.73 -4.23 10.07
CA LEU A 53 10.58 -3.69 10.75
C LEU A 53 9.52 -4.77 10.90
N HIS A 54 8.71 -4.60 11.93
CA HIS A 54 7.62 -5.52 12.17
C HIS A 54 6.45 -5.16 11.26
N ASP A 55 5.78 -6.14 10.68
CA ASP A 55 4.65 -5.90 9.78
C ASP A 55 3.50 -5.37 10.61
N SER A 56 3.20 -4.10 10.47
CA SER A 56 2.21 -3.43 11.28
C SER A 56 1.73 -2.18 10.60
N ASN A 57 0.71 -1.55 11.17
CA ASN A 57 0.24 -0.27 10.64
C ASN A 57 1.33 0.78 10.75
N THR A 58 2.12 0.75 11.80
CA THR A 58 3.20 1.71 11.96
C THR A 58 4.22 1.56 10.84
N ALA A 59 4.58 0.31 10.51
CA ALA A 59 5.52 0.08 9.43
C ALA A 59 4.93 0.54 8.10
N ALA A 60 3.62 0.35 7.91
CA ALA A 60 2.98 0.78 6.69
C ALA A 60 2.98 2.30 6.58
N GLU A 61 2.79 2.99 7.70
CA GLU A 61 2.86 4.44 7.67
C GLU A 61 4.25 4.90 7.29
N GLU A 62 5.28 4.23 7.81
CA GLU A 62 6.64 4.58 7.46
C GLU A 62 6.90 4.31 5.98
N PHE A 63 6.34 3.22 5.47
CA PHE A 63 6.52 2.90 4.06
C PHE A 63 5.87 3.97 3.18
N ILE A 64 4.67 4.43 3.56
CA ILE A 64 4.00 5.45 2.78
C ILE A 64 4.81 6.75 2.79
N ALA A 65 5.35 7.12 3.95
CA ALA A 65 6.17 8.31 4.04
C ALA A 65 7.42 8.17 3.18
N TYR A 66 8.01 6.98 3.17
CA TYR A 66 9.19 6.73 2.36
C TYR A 66 8.86 6.88 0.88
N LYS A 67 7.70 6.37 0.44
CA LYS A 67 7.33 6.50 -0.96
C LYS A 67 7.05 7.95 -1.32
N ASP A 68 6.44 8.70 -0.42
CA ASP A 68 6.19 10.09 -0.67
C ASP A 68 7.49 10.86 -0.79
N GLU A 69 8.45 10.55 0.04
CA GLU A 69 9.74 11.23 -0.04
C GLU A 69 10.43 10.90 -1.34
N GLN A 70 10.35 9.66 -1.77
CA GLN A 70 10.98 9.30 -3.02
C GLN A 70 10.33 10.02 -4.19
N LEU A 71 9.03 10.15 -4.15
CA LEU A 71 8.32 10.82 -5.22
C LEU A 71 8.72 12.29 -5.26
N LEU A 72 8.81 12.94 -4.13
CA LEU A 72 9.18 14.33 -4.09
C LEU A 72 10.61 14.54 -4.60
N ALA A 73 11.52 13.67 -4.19
CA ALA A 73 12.88 13.78 -4.64
C ALA A 73 12.96 13.61 -6.16
N ALA A 74 12.21 12.67 -6.69
CA ALA A 74 12.21 12.45 -8.13
C ALA A 74 11.66 13.65 -8.87
N ILE A 75 10.61 14.26 -8.31
CA ILE A 75 10.05 15.42 -8.94
C ILE A 75 11.04 16.55 -8.93
N GLU A 76 11.69 16.79 -7.79
CA GLU A 76 12.63 17.87 -7.71
C GLU A 76 13.81 17.68 -8.62
N GLU A 77 14.32 16.46 -8.69
CA GLU A 77 15.46 16.25 -9.51
C GLU A 77 15.11 16.17 -10.96
N GLY A 78 14.00 15.57 -11.29
CA GLY A 78 13.66 15.40 -12.65
C GLY A 78 13.04 16.53 -13.27
N ASN A 79 12.61 17.48 -12.51
CA ASN A 79 11.94 18.45 -12.99
C ASN A 79 12.68 19.43 -13.53
N VAL A 80 13.55 19.35 -13.75
CA VAL A 80 14.28 20.27 -14.17
C VAL A 80 14.12 20.68 -15.35
#